data_87c53b4929054bdbb47eb89628afc649
#
_entry.id   87c53b4929054bdbb47eb89628afc649
#
_cell.length_a   1.000
_cell.length_b   1.000
_cell.length_c   1.000
_cell.angle_alpha   90.00
_cell.angle_beta   90.00
_cell.angle_gamma   90.00
#
_symmetry.space_group_name_H-M   'P 1'
#
loop_
_entity.id
_entity.type
_entity.pdbx_description
1 polymer ?
#
loop_
_entity_poly.entity_id
_entity_poly.type
_entity_poly.pdbx_seq_one_letter_code
_entity_poly.pdbx_strand_id
1 'polypeptide(L)'
;MKLAPWALLAVAMAWGWAFVIMKDAIQRQSVNNFLFTRFLLGTVVLVLIRPQVLRLLNKDVLLRAGAAGTFLGLGFIFQTLGLARTGAAITGFVTGLYVVLTPLIAWLVLKQKVNSFTWSCIAVATVGLGLLSIHGFSVGIGELLVFISAICFACHIIALSKWSSGRDVYAMTVVQLFMCGLLSGIASIPGGYSPPPDASVWGVVIFTAVFATAIAFIIQTWAQAHMSPTKVAVILTMEVVFAAIFAIIFGGERLTLQSALGGILVVTAMYLIVIKESK
;
A
#
# COMPACT_ATOMS: atom_id res chain seq x y z
N MET A 1 24.05 1.41 -1.31
CA MET A 1 23.24 1.12 -0.10
C MET A 1 22.91 2.35 0.76
N LYS A 2 23.79 3.36 0.89
CA LYS A 2 23.51 4.58 1.70
C LYS A 2 22.28 5.41 1.24
N LEU A 3 21.88 5.32 -0.03
CA LEU A 3 20.73 6.04 -0.60
C LEU A 3 19.38 5.30 -0.44
N ALA A 4 19.37 4.00 -0.13
CA ALA A 4 18.15 3.21 -0.05
C ALA A 4 17.13 3.73 0.98
N PRO A 5 17.53 4.14 2.21
CA PRO A 5 16.60 4.72 3.16
C PRO A 5 15.93 6.01 2.65
N TRP A 6 16.69 6.88 1.99
CA TRP A 6 16.15 8.11 1.43
C TRP A 6 15.20 7.87 0.26
N ALA A 7 15.52 6.89 -0.60
CA ALA A 7 14.63 6.50 -1.68
C ALA A 7 13.31 5.92 -1.16
N LEU A 8 13.36 5.07 -0.13
CA LEU A 8 12.13 4.56 0.53
C LEU A 8 11.34 5.67 1.23
N LEU A 9 12.02 6.65 1.83
CA LEU A 9 11.35 7.81 2.45
C LEU A 9 10.63 8.65 1.38
N ALA A 10 11.24 8.85 0.21
CA ALA A 10 10.60 9.52 -0.92
C ALA A 10 9.39 8.72 -1.44
N VAL A 11 9.46 7.39 -1.45
CA VAL A 11 8.32 6.52 -1.77
C VAL A 11 7.20 6.71 -0.75
N ALA A 12 7.51 6.68 0.54
CA ALA A 12 6.52 6.89 1.61
C ALA A 12 5.84 8.26 1.48
N MET A 13 6.62 9.30 1.16
CA MET A 13 6.09 10.64 0.90
C MET A 13 5.18 10.68 -0.33
N ALA A 14 5.58 10.03 -1.43
CA ALA A 14 4.75 9.94 -2.64
C ALA A 14 3.44 9.19 -2.41
N TRP A 15 3.44 8.13 -1.59
CA TRP A 15 2.22 7.39 -1.23
C TRP A 15 1.31 8.21 -0.32
N GLY A 16 1.86 8.89 0.70
CA GLY A 16 1.08 9.78 1.56
C GLY A 16 0.42 10.91 0.76
N TRP A 17 1.14 11.52 -0.18
CA TRP A 17 0.60 12.52 -1.10
C TRP A 17 -0.47 11.96 -2.02
N ALA A 18 -0.28 10.73 -2.52
CA ALA A 18 -1.23 10.08 -3.40
C ALA A 18 -2.63 9.96 -2.78
N PHE A 19 -2.77 9.68 -1.48
CA PHE A 19 -4.07 9.62 -0.81
C PHE A 19 -4.86 10.93 -0.95
N VAL A 20 -4.18 12.07 -0.83
CA VAL A 20 -4.83 13.38 -0.90
C VAL A 20 -5.29 13.68 -2.32
N ILE A 21 -4.39 13.58 -3.30
CA ILE A 21 -4.70 13.95 -4.68
C ILE A 21 -5.66 12.96 -5.36
N MET A 22 -5.62 11.68 -4.97
CA MET A 22 -6.53 10.67 -5.51
C MET A 22 -7.97 10.88 -5.06
N LYS A 23 -8.19 11.49 -3.88
CA LYS A 23 -9.53 11.60 -3.29
C LYS A 23 -10.52 12.30 -4.20
N ASP A 24 -10.14 13.42 -4.83
CA ASP A 24 -10.96 14.11 -5.82
C ASP A 24 -11.10 13.29 -7.11
N ALA A 25 -10.01 12.75 -7.62
CA ALA A 25 -10.02 11.99 -8.87
C ALA A 25 -10.97 10.77 -8.83
N ILE A 26 -11.00 10.03 -7.70
CA ILE A 26 -11.89 8.86 -7.52
C ILE A 26 -13.35 9.22 -7.22
N GLN A 27 -13.68 10.49 -6.98
CA GLN A 27 -15.07 10.97 -6.97
C GLN A 27 -15.58 11.23 -8.39
N ARG A 28 -14.69 11.54 -9.32
CA ARG A 28 -14.99 11.92 -10.71
C ARG A 28 -14.82 10.79 -11.71
N GLN A 29 -14.12 9.71 -11.32
CA GLN A 29 -13.93 8.49 -12.09
C GLN A 29 -14.15 7.28 -11.18
N SER A 30 -14.72 6.18 -11.69
CA SER A 30 -14.85 4.98 -10.88
C SER A 30 -13.50 4.46 -10.40
N VAL A 31 -13.44 4.00 -9.14
CA VAL A 31 -12.21 3.50 -8.50
C VAL A 31 -11.51 2.45 -9.37
N ASN A 32 -12.27 1.50 -9.91
CA ASN A 32 -11.69 0.42 -10.71
C ASN A 32 -11.10 0.91 -12.03
N ASN A 33 -11.74 1.89 -12.70
CA ASN A 33 -11.23 2.49 -13.92
C ASN A 33 -9.98 3.32 -13.66
N PHE A 34 -9.96 4.08 -12.55
CA PHE A 34 -8.78 4.81 -12.10
C PHE A 34 -7.59 3.88 -11.85
N LEU A 35 -7.80 2.81 -11.08
CA LEU A 35 -6.74 1.83 -10.76
C LEU A 35 -6.27 1.07 -12.00
N PHE A 36 -7.20 0.66 -12.88
CA PHE A 36 -6.86 0.01 -14.14
C PHE A 36 -5.93 0.89 -14.98
N THR A 37 -6.32 2.15 -15.21
CA THR A 37 -5.51 3.09 -16.00
C THR A 37 -4.15 3.35 -15.35
N ARG A 38 -4.12 3.56 -14.02
CA ARG A 38 -2.89 3.77 -13.24
C ARG A 38 -1.92 2.61 -13.35
N PHE A 39 -2.38 1.39 -13.11
CA PHE A 39 -1.50 0.21 -13.11
C PHE A 39 -1.09 -0.22 -14.51
N LEU A 40 -1.99 -0.12 -15.49
CA LEU A 40 -1.66 -0.37 -16.89
C LEU A 40 -0.59 0.62 -17.37
N LEU A 41 -0.78 1.91 -17.11
CA LEU A 41 0.20 2.93 -17.48
C LEU A 41 1.54 2.69 -16.79
N GLY A 42 1.56 2.39 -15.49
CA GLY A 42 2.77 2.04 -14.75
C GLY A 42 3.49 0.82 -15.33
N THR A 43 2.73 -0.22 -15.70
CA THR A 43 3.29 -1.41 -16.36
C THR A 43 3.89 -1.08 -17.71
N VAL A 44 3.18 -0.32 -18.54
CA VAL A 44 3.64 0.10 -19.87
C VAL A 44 4.91 0.94 -19.75
N VAL A 45 4.97 1.90 -18.84
CA VAL A 45 6.17 2.71 -18.59
C VAL A 45 7.38 1.82 -18.25
N LEU A 46 7.22 0.84 -17.37
CA LEU A 46 8.31 -0.07 -17.03
C LEU A 46 8.75 -0.92 -18.22
N VAL A 47 7.82 -1.45 -19.00
CA VAL A 47 8.14 -2.25 -20.19
C VAL A 47 8.85 -1.38 -21.24
N LEU A 48 8.44 -0.13 -21.44
CA LEU A 48 9.10 0.78 -22.39
C LEU A 48 10.51 1.18 -21.94
N ILE A 49 10.74 1.37 -20.63
CA ILE A 49 12.08 1.68 -20.09
C ILE A 49 13.05 0.49 -20.27
N ARG A 50 12.56 -0.75 -20.07
CA ARG A 50 13.39 -1.95 -20.18
C ARG A 50 12.63 -3.06 -20.93
N PRO A 51 12.49 -2.98 -22.27
CA PRO A 51 11.70 -3.96 -23.02
C PRO A 51 12.26 -5.38 -22.92
N GLN A 52 13.56 -5.53 -22.63
CA GLN A 52 14.22 -6.84 -22.40
C GLN A 52 13.61 -7.61 -21.21
N VAL A 53 12.86 -6.95 -20.32
CA VAL A 53 12.18 -7.59 -19.20
C VAL A 53 11.23 -8.70 -19.66
N LEU A 54 10.61 -8.56 -20.84
CA LEU A 54 9.70 -9.56 -21.39
C LEU A 54 10.39 -10.94 -21.62
N ARG A 55 11.70 -10.96 -21.85
CA ARG A 55 12.49 -12.19 -21.99
C ARG A 55 12.80 -12.87 -20.64
N LEU A 56 12.62 -12.15 -19.54
CA LEU A 56 12.83 -12.64 -18.17
C LEU A 56 11.57 -13.21 -17.53
N LEU A 57 10.42 -13.13 -18.22
CA LEU A 57 9.12 -13.61 -17.75
C LEU A 57 9.00 -15.12 -17.93
N ASN A 58 9.71 -15.88 -17.10
CA ASN A 58 9.57 -17.33 -17.05
C ASN A 58 8.40 -17.75 -16.12
N LYS A 59 8.03 -19.03 -16.18
CA LYS A 59 6.90 -19.58 -15.41
C LYS A 59 7.02 -19.33 -13.90
N ASP A 60 8.23 -19.41 -13.34
CA ASP A 60 8.46 -19.20 -11.91
C ASP A 60 8.20 -17.73 -11.50
N VAL A 61 8.72 -16.76 -12.29
CA VAL A 61 8.47 -15.33 -12.10
C VAL A 61 6.98 -15.04 -12.26
N LEU A 62 6.33 -15.54 -13.31
CA LEU A 62 4.90 -15.30 -13.54
C LEU A 62 4.03 -15.81 -12.40
N LEU A 63 4.28 -17.02 -11.89
CA LEU A 63 3.50 -17.60 -10.80
C LEU A 63 3.69 -16.83 -9.49
N ARG A 64 4.93 -16.56 -9.09
CA ARG A 64 5.23 -15.94 -7.80
C ARG A 64 4.91 -14.44 -7.77
N ALA A 65 5.31 -13.73 -8.82
CA ALA A 65 4.99 -12.32 -8.93
C ALA A 65 3.50 -12.09 -9.21
N GLY A 66 2.84 -12.99 -9.97
CA GLY A 66 1.40 -12.97 -10.16
C GLY A 66 0.63 -13.17 -8.86
N ALA A 67 1.02 -14.15 -8.04
CA ALA A 67 0.42 -14.35 -6.73
C ALA A 67 0.65 -13.16 -5.78
N ALA A 68 1.88 -12.62 -5.72
CA ALA A 68 2.15 -11.40 -4.97
C ALA A 68 1.35 -10.21 -5.49
N GLY A 69 1.26 -10.06 -6.82
CA GLY A 69 0.47 -9.02 -7.50
C GLY A 69 -1.03 -9.13 -7.26
N THR A 70 -1.54 -10.35 -7.03
CA THR A 70 -2.94 -10.56 -6.64
C THR A 70 -3.22 -9.96 -5.27
N PHE A 71 -2.38 -10.23 -4.27
CA PHE A 71 -2.52 -9.58 -2.96
C PHE A 71 -2.38 -8.07 -3.06
N LEU A 72 -1.42 -7.58 -3.83
CA LEU A 72 -1.21 -6.16 -4.06
C LEU A 72 -2.44 -5.50 -4.71
N GLY A 73 -2.96 -6.09 -5.79
CA GLY A 73 -4.11 -5.56 -6.54
C GLY A 73 -5.39 -5.53 -5.71
N LEU A 74 -5.69 -6.62 -4.99
CA LEU A 74 -6.81 -6.65 -4.04
C LEU A 74 -6.63 -5.59 -2.95
N GLY A 75 -5.40 -5.46 -2.41
CA GLY A 75 -5.07 -4.42 -1.45
C GLY A 75 -5.42 -3.02 -1.97
N PHE A 76 -5.00 -2.67 -3.18
CA PHE A 76 -5.30 -1.37 -3.78
C PHE A 76 -6.78 -1.16 -4.09
N ILE A 77 -7.50 -2.19 -4.56
CA ILE A 77 -8.94 -2.09 -4.80
C ILE A 77 -9.67 -1.76 -3.49
N PHE A 78 -9.44 -2.54 -2.42
CA PHE A 78 -10.07 -2.30 -1.12
C PHE A 78 -9.64 -0.97 -0.49
N GLN A 79 -8.35 -0.62 -0.57
CA GLN A 79 -7.84 0.66 -0.06
C GLN A 79 -8.50 1.85 -0.74
N THR A 80 -8.59 1.83 -2.07
CA THR A 80 -9.12 2.97 -2.82
C THR A 80 -10.64 3.07 -2.70
N LEU A 81 -11.35 1.93 -2.63
CA LEU A 81 -12.78 1.90 -2.28
C LEU A 81 -13.04 2.43 -0.86
N GLY A 82 -12.14 2.18 0.07
CA GLY A 82 -12.18 2.73 1.42
C GLY A 82 -11.89 4.22 1.42
N LEU A 83 -10.84 4.69 0.73
CA LEU A 83 -10.49 6.10 0.58
C LEU A 83 -11.65 6.93 0.01
N ALA A 84 -12.44 6.36 -0.90
CA ALA A 84 -13.63 7.02 -1.43
C ALA A 84 -14.72 7.27 -0.37
N ARG A 85 -14.64 6.61 0.79
CA ARG A 85 -15.65 6.61 1.86
C ARG A 85 -15.15 7.15 3.19
N THR A 86 -13.84 7.38 3.34
CA THR A 86 -13.23 7.91 4.56
C THR A 86 -12.18 8.98 4.24
N GLY A 87 -11.55 9.57 5.25
CA GLY A 87 -10.50 10.58 5.10
C GLY A 87 -9.16 9.99 4.63
N ALA A 88 -8.33 10.80 3.98
CA ALA A 88 -7.00 10.41 3.55
C ALA A 88 -6.08 10.09 4.75
N ALA A 89 -6.17 10.87 5.83
CA ALA A 89 -5.44 10.60 7.07
C ALA A 89 -5.83 9.26 7.69
N ILE A 90 -7.15 8.99 7.82
CA ILE A 90 -7.66 7.72 8.37
C ILE A 90 -7.24 6.56 7.46
N THR A 91 -7.36 6.71 6.14
CA THR A 91 -6.88 5.70 5.18
C THR A 91 -5.42 5.38 5.41
N GLY A 92 -4.55 6.39 5.58
CA GLY A 92 -3.14 6.20 5.90
C GLY A 92 -2.93 5.43 7.21
N PHE A 93 -3.59 5.84 8.31
CA PHE A 93 -3.46 5.17 9.61
C PHE A 93 -3.88 3.70 9.57
N VAL A 94 -5.04 3.41 8.97
CA VAL A 94 -5.56 2.03 8.89
C VAL A 94 -4.74 1.17 7.93
N THR A 95 -4.30 1.73 6.80
CA THR A 95 -3.37 1.04 5.89
C THR A 95 -2.10 0.63 6.62
N GLY A 96 -1.50 1.53 7.40
CA GLY A 96 -0.28 1.28 8.15
C GLY A 96 -0.34 0.06 9.07
N LEU A 97 -1.52 -0.41 9.45
CA LEU A 97 -1.68 -1.64 10.23
C LEU A 97 -1.09 -2.89 9.55
N TYR A 98 -0.79 -2.84 8.24
CA TYR A 98 -0.09 -3.96 7.60
C TYR A 98 1.22 -4.33 8.32
N VAL A 99 1.89 -3.36 8.97
CA VAL A 99 3.12 -3.62 9.76
C VAL A 99 2.83 -4.47 10.99
N VAL A 100 1.69 -4.24 11.65
CA VAL A 100 1.23 -5.01 12.81
C VAL A 100 0.66 -6.36 12.39
N LEU A 101 -0.03 -6.39 11.26
CA LEU A 101 -0.64 -7.59 10.70
C LEU A 101 0.40 -8.56 10.12
N THR A 102 1.53 -8.07 9.61
CA THR A 102 2.58 -8.91 9.03
C THR A 102 3.10 -9.98 10.01
N PRO A 103 3.55 -9.65 11.26
CA PRO A 103 3.97 -10.68 12.21
C PRO A 103 2.80 -11.59 12.64
N LEU A 104 1.58 -11.08 12.73
CA LEU A 104 0.40 -11.88 13.05
C LEU A 104 0.12 -12.93 11.96
N ILE A 105 0.13 -12.54 10.70
CA ILE A 105 -0.09 -13.46 9.57
C ILE A 105 1.09 -14.43 9.45
N ALA A 106 2.33 -13.98 9.68
CA ALA A 106 3.50 -14.85 9.70
C ALA A 106 3.38 -15.93 10.81
N TRP A 107 2.85 -15.57 11.98
CA TRP A 107 2.56 -16.54 13.03
C TRP A 107 1.51 -17.56 12.62
N LEU A 108 0.38 -17.11 12.06
CA LEU A 108 -0.72 -17.99 11.66
C LEU A 108 -0.36 -18.92 10.49
N VAL A 109 0.29 -18.37 9.45
CA VAL A 109 0.54 -19.07 8.19
C VAL A 109 1.90 -19.79 8.17
N LEU A 110 2.94 -19.15 8.70
CA LEU A 110 4.31 -19.68 8.71
C LEU A 110 4.68 -20.31 10.03
N LYS A 111 3.77 -20.32 11.02
CA LYS A 111 3.99 -20.84 12.38
C LYS A 111 5.21 -20.21 13.09
N GLN A 112 5.58 -19.00 12.73
CA GLN A 112 6.65 -18.25 13.37
C GLN A 112 6.21 -17.82 14.77
N LYS A 113 7.11 -17.95 15.76
CA LYS A 113 6.80 -17.53 17.13
C LYS A 113 6.76 -16.00 17.22
N VAL A 114 5.65 -15.48 17.72
CA VAL A 114 5.49 -14.05 18.04
C VAL A 114 5.75 -13.86 19.53
N ASN A 115 6.61 -12.93 19.89
CA ASN A 115 6.93 -12.66 21.30
C ASN A 115 5.81 -11.84 21.98
N SER A 116 5.79 -11.88 23.33
CA SER A 116 4.77 -11.19 24.13
C SER A 116 4.74 -9.67 23.89
N PHE A 117 5.88 -9.07 23.60
CA PHE A 117 5.95 -7.63 23.31
C PHE A 117 5.22 -7.30 21.99
N THR A 118 5.38 -8.10 20.94
CA THR A 118 4.65 -7.93 19.69
C THR A 118 3.14 -8.08 19.90
N TRP A 119 2.71 -9.02 20.76
CA TRP A 119 1.30 -9.15 21.15
C TRP A 119 0.76 -7.90 21.86
N SER A 120 1.56 -7.28 22.74
CA SER A 120 1.17 -6.01 23.38
C SER A 120 1.03 -4.88 22.34
N CYS A 121 1.95 -4.80 21.38
CA CYS A 121 1.84 -3.81 20.29
C CYS A 121 0.60 -4.04 19.41
N ILE A 122 0.26 -5.31 19.11
CA ILE A 122 -0.97 -5.67 18.38
C ILE A 122 -2.20 -5.18 19.16
N ALA A 123 -2.24 -5.39 20.47
CA ALA A 123 -3.34 -4.93 21.32
C ALA A 123 -3.47 -3.37 21.28
N VAL A 124 -2.36 -2.65 21.42
CA VAL A 124 -2.33 -1.18 21.33
C VAL A 124 -2.81 -0.70 19.97
N ALA A 125 -2.35 -1.33 18.88
CA ALA A 125 -2.78 -0.99 17.53
C ALA A 125 -4.28 -1.26 17.32
N THR A 126 -4.80 -2.34 17.90
CA THR A 126 -6.24 -2.68 17.85
C THR A 126 -7.09 -1.63 18.55
N VAL A 127 -6.65 -1.16 19.73
CA VAL A 127 -7.33 -0.04 20.42
C VAL A 127 -7.28 1.23 19.57
N GLY A 128 -6.11 1.56 18.99
CA GLY A 128 -5.97 2.69 18.09
C GLY A 128 -6.88 2.62 16.88
N LEU A 129 -6.98 1.43 16.24
CA LEU A 129 -7.91 1.18 15.13
C LEU A 129 -9.37 1.38 15.58
N GLY A 130 -9.75 0.89 16.75
CA GLY A 130 -11.07 1.12 17.32
C GLY A 130 -11.41 2.60 17.42
N LEU A 131 -10.50 3.42 17.94
CA LEU A 131 -10.68 4.87 18.02
C LEU A 131 -10.79 5.55 16.64
N LEU A 132 -10.09 5.05 15.62
CA LEU A 132 -10.16 5.58 14.26
C LEU A 132 -11.46 5.20 13.54
N SER A 133 -11.98 4.00 13.79
CA SER A 133 -13.03 3.37 12.98
C SER A 133 -14.42 3.51 13.57
N ILE A 134 -14.55 3.73 14.90
CA ILE A 134 -15.84 3.77 15.58
C ILE A 134 -16.38 5.20 15.59
N HIS A 135 -17.50 5.40 14.90
CA HIS A 135 -18.27 6.64 14.91
C HIS A 135 -19.60 6.37 15.61
N GLY A 136 -19.66 6.68 16.91
CA GLY A 136 -20.79 6.27 17.76
C GLY A 136 -20.77 4.76 18.04
N PHE A 137 -21.80 4.02 17.61
CA PHE A 137 -21.89 2.55 17.79
C PHE A 137 -21.67 1.75 16.50
N SER A 138 -21.18 2.38 15.45
CA SER A 138 -20.93 1.70 14.15
C SER A 138 -19.49 1.82 13.72
N VAL A 139 -19.00 0.78 13.05
CA VAL A 139 -17.71 0.81 12.31
C VAL A 139 -18.01 1.29 10.90
N GLY A 140 -17.26 2.27 10.42
CA GLY A 140 -17.40 2.77 9.07
C GLY A 140 -17.00 1.72 8.02
N ILE A 141 -17.80 1.61 6.94
CA ILE A 141 -17.48 0.71 5.83
C ILE A 141 -16.15 1.10 5.16
N GLY A 142 -15.82 2.40 5.13
CA GLY A 142 -14.55 2.89 4.58
C GLY A 142 -13.35 2.30 5.32
N GLU A 143 -13.34 2.39 6.64
CA GLU A 143 -12.30 1.87 7.52
C GLU A 143 -12.18 0.35 7.44
N LEU A 144 -13.33 -0.36 7.37
CA LEU A 144 -13.33 -1.82 7.18
C LEU A 144 -12.68 -2.23 5.87
N LEU A 145 -12.98 -1.55 4.77
CA LEU A 145 -12.36 -1.81 3.46
C LEU A 145 -10.85 -1.55 3.51
N VAL A 146 -10.41 -0.46 4.14
CA VAL A 146 -8.98 -0.18 4.30
C VAL A 146 -8.32 -1.21 5.21
N PHE A 147 -8.99 -1.71 6.24
CA PHE A 147 -8.46 -2.78 7.08
C PHE A 147 -8.26 -4.09 6.30
N ILE A 148 -9.21 -4.47 5.44
CA ILE A 148 -9.05 -5.61 4.53
C ILE A 148 -7.86 -5.39 3.59
N SER A 149 -7.65 -4.16 3.09
CA SER A 149 -6.49 -3.83 2.27
C SER A 149 -5.18 -4.01 3.04
N ALA A 150 -5.13 -3.63 4.31
CA ALA A 150 -3.96 -3.81 5.16
C ALA A 150 -3.58 -5.30 5.33
N ILE A 151 -4.57 -6.19 5.43
CA ILE A 151 -4.35 -7.66 5.43
C ILE A 151 -3.74 -8.09 4.09
N CYS A 152 -4.28 -7.61 2.97
CA CYS A 152 -3.76 -7.93 1.64
C CYS A 152 -2.31 -7.44 1.46
N PHE A 153 -1.99 -6.23 1.91
CA PHE A 153 -0.63 -5.70 1.86
C PHE A 153 0.33 -6.46 2.77
N ALA A 154 -0.10 -6.90 3.95
CA ALA A 154 0.70 -7.76 4.81
C ALA A 154 1.01 -9.11 4.12
N CYS A 155 0.03 -9.73 3.47
CA CYS A 155 0.23 -10.93 2.66
C CYS A 155 1.20 -10.69 1.49
N HIS A 156 1.09 -9.55 0.81
CA HIS A 156 2.00 -9.13 -0.26
C HIS A 156 3.44 -9.00 0.24
N ILE A 157 3.65 -8.33 1.39
CA ILE A 157 4.99 -8.16 1.99
C ILE A 157 5.61 -9.53 2.32
N ILE A 158 4.84 -10.45 2.90
CA ILE A 158 5.29 -11.82 3.20
C ILE A 158 5.64 -12.56 1.90
N ALA A 159 4.80 -12.45 0.88
CA ALA A 159 5.03 -13.07 -0.41
C ALA A 159 6.32 -12.54 -1.07
N LEU A 160 6.54 -11.22 -1.07
CA LEU A 160 7.76 -10.62 -1.60
C LEU A 160 9.01 -11.05 -0.82
N SER A 161 8.97 -11.01 0.50
CA SER A 161 10.13 -11.41 1.32
C SER A 161 10.55 -12.87 1.05
N LYS A 162 9.58 -13.73 0.74
CA LYS A 162 9.83 -15.15 0.42
C LYS A 162 10.27 -15.38 -1.03
N TRP A 163 9.79 -14.56 -1.97
CA TRP A 163 9.88 -14.87 -3.41
C TRP A 163 10.72 -13.90 -4.22
N SER A 164 11.15 -12.75 -3.69
CA SER A 164 11.97 -11.79 -4.47
C SER A 164 13.43 -12.16 -4.53
N SER A 165 13.98 -12.82 -3.52
CA SER A 165 15.40 -13.21 -3.50
C SER A 165 15.75 -14.18 -4.64
N GLY A 166 16.86 -13.91 -5.32
CA GLY A 166 17.34 -14.69 -6.44
C GLY A 166 16.59 -14.50 -7.76
N ARG A 167 15.63 -13.55 -7.83
CA ARG A 167 14.88 -13.21 -9.04
C ARG A 167 15.15 -11.79 -9.52
N ASP A 168 14.92 -11.55 -10.81
CA ASP A 168 15.01 -10.19 -11.34
C ASP A 168 13.89 -9.33 -10.75
N VAL A 169 14.28 -8.34 -9.93
CA VAL A 169 13.39 -7.41 -9.22
C VAL A 169 12.47 -6.65 -10.19
N TYR A 170 13.03 -6.29 -11.34
CA TYR A 170 12.29 -5.53 -12.35
C TYR A 170 11.18 -6.39 -12.98
N ALA A 171 11.51 -7.63 -13.35
CA ALA A 171 10.54 -8.58 -13.89
C ALA A 171 9.43 -8.90 -12.86
N MET A 172 9.81 -9.10 -11.60
CA MET A 172 8.86 -9.28 -10.50
C MET A 172 7.90 -8.08 -10.40
N THR A 173 8.42 -6.85 -10.46
CA THR A 173 7.60 -5.64 -10.35
C THR A 173 6.65 -5.49 -11.54
N VAL A 174 7.12 -5.69 -12.76
CA VAL A 174 6.27 -5.61 -13.97
C VAL A 174 5.08 -6.56 -13.88
N VAL A 175 5.30 -7.81 -13.49
CA VAL A 175 4.22 -8.81 -13.36
C VAL A 175 3.24 -8.44 -12.24
N GLN A 176 3.72 -7.94 -11.10
CA GLN A 176 2.87 -7.48 -10.01
C GLN A 176 1.94 -6.33 -10.46
N LEU A 177 2.50 -5.31 -11.11
CA LEU A 177 1.71 -4.16 -11.57
C LEU A 177 0.73 -4.55 -12.67
N PHE A 178 1.15 -5.44 -13.59
CA PHE A 178 0.24 -6.00 -14.59
C PHE A 178 -0.94 -6.72 -13.94
N MET A 179 -0.69 -7.53 -12.89
CA MET A 179 -1.74 -8.24 -12.17
C MET A 179 -2.70 -7.27 -11.45
N CYS A 180 -2.18 -6.17 -10.87
CA CYS A 180 -3.02 -5.12 -10.29
C CYS A 180 -3.93 -4.48 -11.35
N GLY A 181 -3.37 -4.16 -12.53
CA GLY A 181 -4.14 -3.67 -13.67
C GLY A 181 -5.20 -4.66 -14.13
N LEU A 182 -4.82 -5.94 -14.28
CA LEU A 182 -5.74 -7.01 -14.70
C LEU A 182 -6.93 -7.14 -13.75
N LEU A 183 -6.68 -7.22 -12.43
CA LEU A 183 -7.75 -7.33 -11.43
C LEU A 183 -8.66 -6.10 -11.43
N SER A 184 -8.10 -4.90 -11.51
CA SER A 184 -8.88 -3.67 -11.57
C SER A 184 -9.66 -3.57 -12.87
N GLY A 185 -9.09 -4.03 -13.99
CA GLY A 185 -9.76 -4.13 -15.28
C GLY A 185 -10.95 -5.10 -15.25
N ILE A 186 -10.77 -6.29 -14.68
CA ILE A 186 -11.87 -7.27 -14.47
C ILE A 186 -12.96 -6.65 -13.58
N ALA A 187 -12.58 -5.98 -12.50
CA ALA A 187 -13.52 -5.32 -11.60
C ALA A 187 -14.25 -4.13 -12.24
N SER A 188 -13.75 -3.58 -13.35
CA SER A 188 -14.41 -2.49 -14.09
C SER A 188 -15.43 -2.99 -15.13
N ILE A 189 -15.41 -4.27 -15.49
CA ILE A 189 -16.29 -4.83 -16.56
C ILE A 189 -17.78 -4.53 -16.33
N PRO A 190 -18.36 -4.70 -15.11
CA PRO A 190 -19.79 -4.47 -14.92
C PRO A 190 -20.25 -3.04 -15.20
N GLY A 191 -19.40 -2.04 -14.95
CA GLY A 191 -19.69 -0.62 -15.20
C GLY A 191 -19.17 -0.08 -16.52
N GLY A 192 -18.44 -0.89 -17.27
CA GLY A 192 -17.70 -0.48 -18.45
C GLY A 192 -16.48 0.38 -18.12
N TYR A 193 -15.50 0.39 -19.04
CA TYR A 193 -14.35 1.26 -18.91
C TYR A 193 -14.68 2.67 -19.39
N SER A 194 -14.36 3.66 -18.55
CA SER A 194 -14.30 5.08 -18.94
C SER A 194 -12.92 5.66 -18.64
N PRO A 195 -12.30 6.37 -19.59
CA PRO A 195 -11.01 7.02 -19.38
C PRO A 195 -11.14 8.15 -18.35
N PRO A 196 -10.00 8.65 -17.81
CA PRO A 196 -10.02 9.86 -16.99
C PRO A 196 -10.74 11.02 -17.68
N PRO A 197 -11.69 11.71 -17.01
CA PRO A 197 -12.62 12.63 -17.67
C PRO A 197 -11.99 13.92 -18.14
N ASP A 198 -10.86 14.34 -17.57
CA ASP A 198 -10.20 15.61 -17.91
C ASP A 198 -8.70 15.61 -17.53
N ALA A 199 -8.01 16.70 -17.89
CA ALA A 199 -6.57 16.86 -17.68
C ALA A 199 -6.15 16.81 -16.21
N SER A 200 -6.99 17.24 -15.27
CA SER A 200 -6.69 17.20 -13.84
C SER A 200 -6.63 15.74 -13.36
N VAL A 201 -7.63 14.92 -13.69
CA VAL A 201 -7.65 13.50 -13.33
C VAL A 201 -6.53 12.74 -14.05
N TRP A 202 -6.23 13.07 -15.33
CA TRP A 202 -5.06 12.54 -16.03
C TRP A 202 -3.75 12.87 -15.32
N GLY A 203 -3.59 14.10 -14.81
CA GLY A 203 -2.43 14.52 -14.03
C GLY A 203 -2.23 13.64 -12.78
N VAL A 204 -3.33 13.34 -12.05
CA VAL A 204 -3.31 12.44 -10.88
C VAL A 204 -2.96 11.01 -11.29
N VAL A 205 -3.55 10.51 -12.38
CA VAL A 205 -3.25 9.16 -12.91
C VAL A 205 -1.77 9.05 -13.28
N ILE A 206 -1.23 10.00 -14.04
CA ILE A 206 0.17 9.99 -14.48
C ILE A 206 1.11 10.07 -13.27
N PHE A 207 0.87 11.01 -12.36
CA PHE A 207 1.67 11.12 -11.14
C PHE A 207 1.68 9.81 -10.35
N THR A 208 0.51 9.25 -10.10
CA THR A 208 0.40 8.02 -9.31
C THR A 208 0.94 6.80 -10.04
N ALA A 209 0.79 6.71 -11.37
CA ALA A 209 1.33 5.63 -12.18
C ALA A 209 2.87 5.65 -12.22
N VAL A 210 3.47 6.82 -12.34
CA VAL A 210 4.93 6.94 -12.46
C VAL A 210 5.59 6.92 -11.08
N PHE A 211 5.24 7.87 -10.21
CA PHE A 211 5.95 8.06 -8.94
C PHE A 211 5.46 7.13 -7.84
N ALA A 212 4.15 7.03 -7.63
CA ALA A 212 3.58 6.21 -6.56
C ALA A 212 3.36 4.73 -6.96
N THR A 213 3.67 4.35 -8.20
CA THR A 213 3.53 2.96 -8.68
C THR A 213 4.84 2.48 -9.31
N ALA A 214 5.20 2.88 -10.54
CA ALA A 214 6.34 2.32 -11.24
C ALA A 214 7.65 2.47 -10.46
N ILE A 215 8.04 3.70 -10.12
CA ILE A 215 9.27 4.00 -9.38
C ILE A 215 9.20 3.43 -7.96
N ALA A 216 8.07 3.64 -7.27
CA ALA A 216 7.90 3.21 -5.89
C ALA A 216 8.05 1.71 -5.72
N PHE A 217 7.40 0.89 -6.56
CA PHE A 217 7.47 -0.56 -6.44
C PHE A 217 8.78 -1.17 -6.91
N ILE A 218 9.51 -0.54 -7.85
CA ILE A 218 10.90 -0.91 -8.15
C ILE A 218 11.77 -0.69 -6.91
N ILE A 219 11.69 0.50 -6.30
CA ILE A 219 12.47 0.84 -5.10
C ILE A 219 12.11 -0.10 -3.94
N GLN A 220 10.82 -0.34 -3.70
CA GLN A 220 10.37 -1.23 -2.63
C GLN A 220 10.85 -2.66 -2.86
N THR A 221 10.63 -3.23 -4.06
CA THR A 221 11.03 -4.62 -4.38
C THR A 221 12.55 -4.77 -4.31
N TRP A 222 13.30 -3.77 -4.80
CA TRP A 222 14.75 -3.74 -4.68
C TRP A 222 15.21 -3.68 -3.22
N ALA A 223 14.62 -2.80 -2.42
CA ALA A 223 14.97 -2.69 -1.02
C ALA A 223 14.67 -3.98 -0.23
N GLN A 224 13.53 -4.62 -0.49
CA GLN A 224 13.15 -5.90 0.14
C GLN A 224 14.04 -7.08 -0.28
N ALA A 225 14.70 -7.00 -1.43
CA ALA A 225 15.68 -8.00 -1.86
C ALA A 225 17.05 -7.84 -1.17
N HIS A 226 17.37 -6.64 -0.63
CA HIS A 226 18.72 -6.30 -0.14
C HIS A 226 18.77 -5.79 1.30
N MET A 227 17.64 -5.46 1.89
CA MET A 227 17.52 -4.94 3.26
C MET A 227 16.64 -5.88 4.10
N SER A 228 16.85 -5.90 5.41
CA SER A 228 15.93 -6.63 6.28
C SER A 228 14.50 -6.07 6.12
N PRO A 229 13.48 -6.94 6.06
CA PRO A 229 12.08 -6.54 5.93
C PRO A 229 11.68 -5.48 6.95
N THR A 230 12.19 -5.61 8.16
CA THR A 230 11.97 -4.68 9.26
C THR A 230 12.44 -3.26 8.95
N LYS A 231 13.67 -3.08 8.43
CA LYS A 231 14.19 -1.75 8.08
C LYS A 231 13.38 -1.09 6.96
N VAL A 232 12.94 -1.88 5.98
CA VAL A 232 12.07 -1.39 4.90
C VAL A 232 10.71 -0.97 5.47
N ALA A 233 10.10 -1.82 6.30
CA ALA A 233 8.82 -1.52 6.94
C ALA A 233 8.86 -0.25 7.77
N VAL A 234 9.92 -0.03 8.60
CA VAL A 234 10.08 1.23 9.37
C VAL A 234 9.97 2.45 8.48
N ILE A 235 10.74 2.45 7.40
CA ILE A 235 10.83 3.64 6.57
C ILE A 235 9.50 3.85 5.84
N LEU A 236 8.88 2.78 5.35
CA LEU A 236 7.59 2.87 4.68
C LEU A 236 6.45 3.29 5.62
N THR A 237 6.52 3.04 6.92
CA THR A 237 5.51 3.54 7.87
C THR A 237 5.43 5.05 7.95
N MET A 238 6.46 5.77 7.47
CA MET A 238 6.40 7.22 7.31
C MET A 238 5.30 7.67 6.33
N GLU A 239 4.84 6.78 5.47
CA GLU A 239 3.64 7.02 4.63
C GLU A 239 2.45 7.49 5.47
N VAL A 240 2.23 6.87 6.62
CA VAL A 240 1.14 7.22 7.55
C VAL A 240 1.27 8.64 8.05
N VAL A 241 2.49 9.03 8.43
CA VAL A 241 2.79 10.39 8.90
C VAL A 241 2.59 11.41 7.77
N PHE A 242 3.14 11.12 6.59
CA PHE A 242 2.97 11.99 5.43
C PHE A 242 1.50 12.10 4.99
N ALA A 243 0.74 11.00 5.00
CA ALA A 243 -0.69 11.02 4.68
C ALA A 243 -1.46 11.96 5.62
N ALA A 244 -1.22 11.87 6.93
CA ALA A 244 -1.86 12.74 7.90
C ALA A 244 -1.46 14.22 7.72
N ILE A 245 -0.17 14.49 7.53
CA ILE A 245 0.34 15.86 7.31
C ILE A 245 -0.29 16.46 6.04
N PHE A 246 -0.26 15.73 4.92
CA PHE A 246 -0.78 16.23 3.65
C PHE A 246 -2.31 16.35 3.66
N ALA A 247 -3.02 15.43 4.33
CA ALA A 247 -4.47 15.51 4.48
C ALA A 247 -4.90 16.77 5.25
N ILE A 248 -4.16 17.16 6.28
CA ILE A 248 -4.42 18.39 7.06
C ILE A 248 -4.06 19.63 6.25
N ILE A 249 -2.87 19.67 5.64
CA ILE A 249 -2.35 20.89 4.99
C ILE A 249 -3.05 21.15 3.65
N PHE A 250 -3.23 20.12 2.85
CA PHE A 250 -3.72 20.22 1.47
C PHE A 250 -5.10 19.61 1.25
N GLY A 251 -5.49 18.62 2.06
CA GLY A 251 -6.78 17.94 1.96
C GLY A 251 -7.91 18.63 2.73
N GLY A 252 -7.61 19.68 3.50
CA GLY A 252 -8.58 20.38 4.35
C GLY A 252 -9.17 19.53 5.47
N GLU A 253 -8.56 18.37 5.77
CA GLU A 253 -9.03 17.46 6.82
C GLU A 253 -8.71 18.02 8.21
N ARG A 254 -9.67 17.88 9.13
CA ARG A 254 -9.49 18.19 10.55
C ARG A 254 -9.56 16.90 11.34
N LEU A 255 -8.47 16.54 12.00
CA LEU A 255 -8.48 15.40 12.90
C LEU A 255 -9.24 15.75 14.17
N THR A 256 -10.22 14.92 14.53
CA THR A 256 -10.81 14.96 15.87
C THR A 256 -9.78 14.51 16.90
N LEU A 257 -9.96 14.87 18.16
CA LEU A 257 -9.09 14.39 19.24
C LEU A 257 -9.06 12.85 19.29
N GLN A 258 -10.22 12.21 19.07
CA GLN A 258 -10.35 10.77 19.01
C GLN A 258 -9.49 10.18 17.87
N SER A 259 -9.58 10.75 16.65
CA SER A 259 -8.76 10.28 15.50
C SER A 259 -7.29 10.54 15.70
N ALA A 260 -6.91 11.65 16.30
CA ALA A 260 -5.50 11.96 16.62
C ALA A 260 -4.92 10.95 17.62
N LEU A 261 -5.65 10.66 18.71
CA LEU A 261 -5.24 9.68 19.71
C LEU A 261 -5.15 8.27 19.11
N GLY A 262 -6.15 7.87 18.31
CA GLY A 262 -6.14 6.60 17.60
C GLY A 262 -4.94 6.47 16.65
N GLY A 263 -4.65 7.51 15.87
CA GLY A 263 -3.50 7.57 14.98
C GLY A 263 -2.16 7.46 15.72
N ILE A 264 -2.01 8.19 16.84
CA ILE A 264 -0.81 8.12 17.69
C ILE A 264 -0.60 6.70 18.24
N LEU A 265 -1.64 6.02 18.72
CA LEU A 265 -1.53 4.65 19.21
C LEU A 265 -1.11 3.68 18.10
N VAL A 266 -1.71 3.77 16.91
CA VAL A 266 -1.34 2.94 15.76
C VAL A 266 0.12 3.17 15.39
N VAL A 267 0.53 4.42 15.16
CA VAL A 267 1.91 4.77 14.79
C VAL A 267 2.90 4.31 15.86
N THR A 268 2.59 4.52 17.14
CA THR A 268 3.43 4.07 18.25
C THR A 268 3.61 2.56 18.25
N ALA A 269 2.52 1.80 18.10
CA ALA A 269 2.59 0.33 18.02
C ALA A 269 3.44 -0.15 16.84
N MET A 270 3.28 0.49 15.67
CA MET A 270 4.07 0.19 14.47
C MET A 270 5.57 0.41 14.73
N TYR A 271 5.95 1.58 15.24
CA TYR A 271 7.36 1.89 15.56
C TYR A 271 7.96 0.95 16.61
N LEU A 272 7.21 0.61 17.64
CA LEU A 272 7.67 -0.30 18.70
C LEU A 272 7.95 -1.72 18.16
N ILE A 273 7.07 -2.27 17.31
CA ILE A 273 7.31 -3.58 16.66
C ILE A 273 8.60 -3.52 15.86
N VAL A 274 8.74 -2.50 15.06
CA VAL A 274 9.85 -2.33 14.16
C VAL A 274 11.18 -2.19 14.90
N ILE A 275 11.28 -1.36 15.93
CA ILE A 275 12.50 -1.18 16.72
C ILE A 275 12.92 -2.49 17.37
N LYS A 276 11.95 -3.31 17.82
CA LYS A 276 12.27 -4.59 18.47
C LYS A 276 12.74 -5.65 17.48
N GLU A 277 12.16 -5.72 16.30
CA GLU A 277 12.58 -6.68 15.27
C GLU A 277 13.92 -6.30 14.61
N SER A 278 14.38 -5.05 14.79
CA SER A 278 15.68 -4.60 14.27
C SER A 278 16.86 -4.93 15.18
N LYS A 279 16.60 -5.41 16.39
CA LYS A 279 17.59 -5.91 17.36
C LYS A 279 17.69 -7.41 17.31
#